data_70114c01c39d53403938673a9d992f3d
#
_entry.id   70114c01c39d53403938673a9d992f3d
#
_cell.length_a   1.000
_cell.length_b   1.000
_cell.length_c   1.000
_cell.angle_alpha   90.00
_cell.angle_beta   90.00
_cell.angle_gamma   90.00
#
_symmetry.space_group_name_H-M   'P 1'
#
loop_
_entity.id
_entity.type
_entity.pdbx_description
1 polymer ?
#
loop_
_entity_poly.entity_id
_entity_poly.type
_entity_poly.pdbx_seq_one_letter_code
_entity_poly.pdbx_strand_id
1 'polypeptide(L)'
;MTEKKLEKNDPVRNWSWVVYPESAPENWRTLLDETGEKWIESPLHDKDINETTNEPKKAHWHIIISFSNKKSYKQVLKISEMLNAPEPVKTKNLQGSVQYLWHRNNPEKYQYNKSDVVAHNGFKYRQYLTDIGVDT
;
A
#
# COMPACT_ATOMS: atom_id res chain seq x y z
N MET A 1 23.44 -12.45 -22.18
CA MET A 1 22.53 -11.31 -22.22
C MET A 1 22.13 -10.94 -20.80
N THR A 2 22.36 -9.71 -20.42
CA THR A 2 22.04 -9.26 -19.06
C THR A 2 20.56 -8.90 -18.92
N GLU A 3 20.00 -9.27 -17.81
CA GLU A 3 18.66 -8.87 -17.47
C GLU A 3 18.60 -7.36 -17.31
N LYS A 4 17.60 -6.74 -17.92
CA LYS A 4 17.39 -5.31 -17.75
C LYS A 4 16.74 -5.05 -16.40
N LYS A 5 17.39 -4.24 -15.57
CA LYS A 5 16.80 -3.77 -14.33
C LYS A 5 15.73 -2.75 -14.62
N LEU A 6 14.62 -2.79 -13.84
CA LEU A 6 13.61 -1.76 -13.91
C LEU A 6 14.19 -0.44 -13.41
N GLU A 7 14.06 0.57 -14.24
CA GLU A 7 14.43 1.92 -13.85
C GLU A 7 13.31 2.55 -13.02
N LYS A 8 13.66 3.56 -12.21
CA LYS A 8 12.70 4.23 -11.35
C LYS A 8 11.46 4.70 -12.09
N ASN A 9 11.62 5.19 -13.31
CA ASN A 9 10.52 5.75 -14.08
C ASN A 9 9.86 4.75 -15.03
N ASP A 10 10.31 3.49 -15.04
CA ASP A 10 9.65 2.46 -15.86
C ASP A 10 8.23 2.24 -15.36
N PRO A 11 7.23 2.22 -16.25
CA PRO A 11 5.84 2.11 -15.79
C PRO A 11 5.50 0.72 -15.28
N VAL A 12 4.73 0.69 -14.20
CA VAL A 12 4.14 -0.53 -13.65
C VAL A 12 2.71 -0.22 -13.22
N ARG A 13 1.93 -1.28 -12.95
CA ARG A 13 0.54 -1.11 -12.54
C ARG A 13 0.35 -0.93 -11.05
N ASN A 14 1.18 -1.54 -10.24
CA ASN A 14 0.97 -1.57 -8.79
C ASN A 14 1.95 -0.66 -8.08
N TRP A 15 1.40 0.27 -7.32
CA TRP A 15 2.18 1.24 -6.56
C TRP A 15 1.67 1.32 -5.13
N SER A 16 2.56 1.56 -4.19
CA SER A 16 2.19 1.70 -2.79
C SER A 16 2.67 3.02 -2.20
N TRP A 17 1.96 3.47 -1.19
CA TRP A 17 2.23 4.71 -0.47
C TRP A 17 2.05 4.50 1.01
N VAL A 18 2.69 5.38 1.77
CA VAL A 18 2.41 5.54 3.19
C VAL A 18 1.63 6.86 3.34
N VAL A 19 0.50 6.82 4.01
CA VAL A 19 -0.35 7.99 4.24
C VAL A 19 -0.38 8.29 5.73
N TYR A 20 -0.06 9.53 6.10
CA TYR A 20 -0.01 9.94 7.49
C TYR A 20 -1.27 10.74 7.86
N PRO A 21 -2.00 10.33 8.91
CA PRO A 21 -3.19 11.10 9.35
C PRO A 21 -2.88 12.57 9.63
N GLU A 22 -1.69 12.86 10.14
CA GLU A 22 -1.33 14.23 10.52
C GLU A 22 -1.12 15.18 9.33
N SER A 23 -0.84 14.64 8.14
CA SER A 23 -0.55 15.47 6.96
C SER A 23 -1.49 15.27 5.80
N ALA A 24 -2.22 14.14 5.74
CA ALA A 24 -3.14 13.87 4.65
C ALA A 24 -4.35 14.80 4.71
N PRO A 25 -4.88 15.22 3.54
CA PRO A 25 -6.13 15.95 3.55
C PRO A 25 -7.24 15.10 4.14
N GLU A 26 -8.21 15.75 4.78
CA GLU A 26 -9.31 15.06 5.45
C GLU A 26 -10.07 14.11 4.52
N ASN A 27 -10.21 14.50 3.26
CA ASN A 27 -10.92 13.75 2.24
C ASN A 27 -10.03 12.86 1.37
N TRP A 28 -8.89 12.42 1.88
CA TRP A 28 -7.92 11.69 1.08
C TRP A 28 -8.48 10.40 0.45
N ARG A 29 -9.37 9.72 1.16
CA ARG A 29 -10.02 8.50 0.63
C ARG A 29 -10.93 8.83 -0.55
N THR A 30 -11.67 9.92 -0.44
CA THR A 30 -12.54 10.38 -1.53
C THR A 30 -11.73 10.71 -2.76
N LEU A 31 -10.59 11.38 -2.58
CA LEU A 31 -9.70 11.72 -3.70
C LEU A 31 -9.22 10.46 -4.42
N LEU A 32 -8.87 9.41 -3.67
CA LEU A 32 -8.46 8.16 -4.28
C LEU A 32 -9.62 7.42 -4.94
N ASP A 33 -10.79 7.42 -4.32
CA ASP A 33 -11.97 6.79 -4.90
C ASP A 33 -12.35 7.44 -6.24
N GLU A 34 -12.17 8.75 -6.33
CA GLU A 34 -12.50 9.50 -7.55
C GLU A 34 -11.55 9.17 -8.72
N THR A 35 -10.40 8.57 -8.44
CA THR A 35 -9.51 8.11 -9.54
C THR A 35 -10.16 6.98 -10.34
N GLY A 36 -11.12 6.27 -9.74
CA GLY A 36 -11.74 5.10 -10.36
C GLY A 36 -10.85 3.86 -10.36
N GLU A 37 -9.64 3.97 -9.84
CA GLU A 37 -8.71 2.84 -9.81
C GLU A 37 -8.93 1.97 -8.58
N LYS A 38 -8.60 0.70 -8.70
CA LYS A 38 -8.71 -0.25 -7.59
C LYS A 38 -7.63 0.03 -6.57
N TRP A 39 -8.02 0.18 -5.30
CA TRP A 39 -7.04 0.42 -4.26
C TRP A 39 -7.46 -0.22 -2.95
N ILE A 40 -6.51 -0.39 -2.04
CA ILE A 40 -6.73 -1.07 -0.77
C ILE A 40 -5.94 -0.34 0.32
N GLU A 41 -6.53 -0.21 1.49
CA GLU A 41 -5.87 0.43 2.63
C GLU A 41 -5.74 -0.51 3.81
N SER A 42 -4.64 -0.36 4.54
CA SER A 42 -4.38 -1.14 5.74
C SER A 42 -5.23 -0.62 6.92
N PRO A 43 -5.32 -1.41 8.00
CA PRO A 43 -5.67 -0.83 9.29
C PRO A 43 -4.71 0.31 9.62
N LEU A 44 -5.10 1.19 10.53
CA LEU A 44 -4.18 2.23 10.98
C LEU A 44 -3.02 1.56 11.74
N HIS A 45 -1.80 1.77 11.25
CA HIS A 45 -0.60 1.26 11.91
C HIS A 45 -0.18 2.26 13.00
N ASP A 46 -0.68 2.06 14.18
CA ASP A 46 -0.39 2.94 15.34
C ASP A 46 0.33 2.21 16.47
N LYS A 47 0.72 0.94 16.23
CA LYS A 47 1.45 0.11 17.19
C LYS A 47 2.84 -0.30 16.68
N ASP A 48 3.26 0.24 15.54
CA ASP A 48 4.55 -0.12 14.96
C ASP A 48 5.68 0.53 15.74
N ILE A 49 6.81 -0.18 15.82
CA ILE A 49 7.99 0.28 16.54
C ILE A 49 9.16 0.35 15.56
N ASN A 50 9.95 1.41 15.67
CA ASN A 50 11.20 1.53 14.92
C ASN A 50 12.22 0.58 15.56
N GLU A 51 12.65 -0.43 14.82
CA GLU A 51 13.53 -1.48 15.34
C GLU A 51 14.94 -0.95 15.71
N THR A 52 15.36 0.14 15.10
CA THR A 52 16.67 0.74 15.39
C THR A 52 16.65 1.54 16.69
N THR A 53 15.62 2.36 16.90
CA THR A 53 15.53 3.27 18.06
C THR A 53 14.65 2.73 19.17
N ASN A 54 13.86 1.70 18.90
CA ASN A 54 12.88 1.13 19.81
C ASN A 54 11.77 2.11 20.22
N GLU A 55 11.59 3.16 19.41
CA GLU A 55 10.56 4.16 19.64
C GLU A 55 9.33 3.90 18.77
N PRO A 56 8.14 4.34 19.19
CA PRO A 56 6.94 4.20 18.37
C PRO A 56 7.10 4.95 17.06
N LYS A 57 6.63 4.32 15.97
CA LYS A 57 6.54 5.01 14.68
C LYS A 57 5.30 5.89 14.69
N LYS A 58 5.38 6.98 13.93
CA LYS A 58 4.24 7.86 13.69
C LYS A 58 3.11 7.05 13.05
N ALA A 59 1.88 7.26 13.51
CA ALA A 59 0.71 6.54 12.97
C ALA A 59 0.59 6.76 11.46
N HIS A 60 0.28 5.71 10.73
CA HIS A 60 0.20 5.76 9.27
C HIS A 60 -0.67 4.64 8.72
N TRP A 61 -1.16 4.84 7.50
CA TRP A 61 -1.76 3.77 6.71
C TRP A 61 -0.81 3.40 5.58
N HIS A 62 -0.85 2.13 5.19
CA HIS A 62 -0.26 1.67 3.93
C HIS A 62 -1.38 1.53 2.91
N ILE A 63 -1.17 2.03 1.70
CA ILE A 63 -2.13 1.84 0.62
C ILE A 63 -1.43 1.29 -0.60
N ILE A 64 -2.18 0.53 -1.40
CA ILE A 64 -1.72 0.01 -2.67
C ILE A 64 -2.79 0.34 -3.70
N ILE A 65 -2.35 0.90 -4.84
CA ILE A 65 -3.23 1.15 -5.98
C ILE A 65 -2.83 0.21 -7.11
N SER A 66 -3.80 -0.49 -7.67
CA SER A 66 -3.61 -1.34 -8.83
C SER A 66 -4.27 -0.66 -10.02
N PHE A 67 -3.46 0.04 -10.81
CA PHE A 67 -3.97 0.82 -11.94
C PHE A 67 -4.40 -0.08 -13.08
N SER A 68 -5.39 0.36 -13.83
CA SER A 68 -5.85 -0.34 -15.02
C SER A 68 -4.81 -0.33 -16.14
N ASN A 69 -3.98 0.72 -16.18
CA ASN A 69 -2.87 0.85 -17.09
C ASN A 69 -1.59 1.12 -16.33
N LYS A 70 -0.45 0.74 -16.92
CA LYS A 70 0.85 1.02 -16.30
C LYS A 70 1.06 2.51 -16.12
N LYS A 71 1.62 2.90 -14.98
CA LYS A 71 1.93 4.30 -14.65
C LYS A 71 3.41 4.46 -14.36
N SER A 72 3.99 5.56 -14.81
CA SER A 72 5.37 5.91 -14.49
C SER A 72 5.46 6.57 -13.12
N TYR A 73 6.68 6.62 -12.58
CA TYR A 73 6.92 7.32 -11.31
C TYR A 73 6.42 8.77 -11.35
N LYS A 74 6.68 9.48 -12.45
CA LYS A 74 6.23 10.87 -12.58
C LYS A 74 4.72 11.01 -12.52
N GLN A 75 4.01 10.06 -13.10
CA GLN A 75 2.54 10.09 -13.08
C GLN A 75 2.00 9.86 -11.68
N VAL A 76 2.57 8.89 -10.95
CA VAL A 76 2.06 8.56 -9.61
C VAL A 76 2.55 9.53 -8.54
N LEU A 77 3.63 10.27 -8.81
CA LEU A 77 4.10 11.30 -7.90
C LEU A 77 3.04 12.38 -7.66
N LYS A 78 2.18 12.62 -8.65
CA LYS A 78 1.07 13.55 -8.51
C LYS A 78 0.09 13.10 -7.43
N ILE A 79 -0.07 11.79 -7.27
CA ILE A 79 -0.91 11.24 -6.20
C ILE A 79 -0.27 11.49 -4.84
N SER A 80 1.06 11.33 -4.75
CA SER A 80 1.79 11.67 -3.51
C SER A 80 1.53 13.11 -3.09
N GLU A 81 1.58 14.03 -4.06
CA GLU A 81 1.31 15.45 -3.80
C GLU A 81 -0.12 15.67 -3.33
N MET A 82 -1.08 15.00 -3.97
CA MET A 82 -2.49 15.11 -3.62
C MET A 82 -2.76 14.64 -2.19
N LEU A 83 -2.03 13.62 -1.73
CA LEU A 83 -2.20 13.04 -0.40
C LEU A 83 -1.28 13.65 0.65
N ASN A 84 -0.38 14.55 0.26
CA ASN A 84 0.71 15.04 1.11
C ASN A 84 1.53 13.88 1.68
N ALA A 85 1.75 12.88 0.84
CA ALA A 85 2.41 11.63 1.21
C ALA A 85 3.84 11.58 0.71
N PRO A 86 4.69 10.73 1.30
CA PRO A 86 6.03 10.47 0.77
C PRO A 86 5.99 9.86 -0.63
N GLU A 87 7.17 9.68 -1.21
CA GLU A 87 7.31 9.09 -2.54
C GLU A 87 6.61 7.74 -2.65
N PRO A 88 6.00 7.47 -3.81
CA PRO A 88 5.42 6.15 -4.08
C PRO A 88 6.51 5.11 -4.29
N VAL A 89 6.16 3.85 -4.05
CA VAL A 89 7.07 2.71 -4.22
C VAL A 89 6.41 1.71 -5.16
N LYS A 90 7.19 1.21 -6.12
CA LYS A 90 6.72 0.14 -7.00
C LYS A 90 6.45 -1.11 -6.17
N THR A 91 5.30 -1.72 -6.40
CA THR A 91 4.92 -2.96 -5.72
C THR A 91 5.26 -4.13 -6.63
N LYS A 92 6.37 -4.82 -6.32
CA LYS A 92 6.86 -5.93 -7.15
C LYS A 92 6.13 -7.23 -6.87
N ASN A 93 5.79 -7.48 -5.61
CA ASN A 93 5.07 -8.67 -5.18
C ASN A 93 3.76 -8.23 -4.54
N LEU A 94 2.70 -8.21 -5.35
CA LEU A 94 1.41 -7.70 -4.90
C LEU A 94 0.85 -8.53 -3.75
N GLN A 95 0.93 -9.86 -3.84
CA GLN A 95 0.42 -10.73 -2.78
C GLN A 95 1.11 -10.46 -1.44
N GLY A 96 2.43 -10.42 -1.44
CA GLY A 96 3.19 -10.14 -0.24
C GLY A 96 2.91 -8.74 0.32
N SER A 97 2.76 -7.76 -0.56
CA SER A 97 2.48 -6.39 -0.15
C SER A 97 1.09 -6.25 0.45
N VAL A 98 0.08 -6.93 -0.11
CA VAL A 98 -1.26 -6.92 0.47
C VAL A 98 -1.24 -7.58 1.85
N GLN A 99 -0.56 -8.72 1.99
CA GLN A 99 -0.47 -9.40 3.28
C GLN A 99 0.31 -8.60 4.31
N TYR A 100 1.25 -7.77 3.88
CA TYR A 100 1.97 -6.87 4.77
C TYR A 100 1.05 -5.80 5.38
N LEU A 101 -0.09 -5.53 4.78
CA LEU A 101 -1.02 -4.53 5.30
C LEU A 101 -1.44 -4.81 6.74
N TRP A 102 -1.49 -6.10 7.14
CA TRP A 102 -1.79 -6.46 8.54
C TRP A 102 -0.66 -7.26 9.18
N HIS A 103 0.54 -7.25 8.56
CA HIS A 103 1.76 -7.93 9.02
C HIS A 103 1.63 -9.45 9.08
N ARG A 104 0.84 -10.04 8.18
CA ARG A 104 0.62 -11.48 8.17
C ARG A 104 1.92 -12.29 8.13
N ASN A 105 2.86 -11.89 7.26
CA ASN A 105 4.10 -12.62 7.04
C ASN A 105 5.25 -12.15 7.93
N ASN A 106 4.95 -11.32 8.91
CA ASN A 106 5.93 -10.74 9.82
C ASN A 106 5.49 -10.95 11.26
N PRO A 107 5.57 -12.21 11.78
CA PRO A 107 5.04 -12.51 13.11
C PRO A 107 5.74 -11.76 14.25
N GLU A 108 6.96 -11.27 14.02
CA GLU A 108 7.69 -10.45 14.99
C GLU A 108 7.13 -9.04 15.14
N LYS A 109 6.28 -8.61 14.22
CA LYS A 109 5.65 -7.30 14.26
C LYS A 109 4.25 -7.40 14.87
N TYR A 110 3.73 -6.25 15.32
CA TYR A 110 2.36 -6.19 15.84
C TYR A 110 1.40 -6.70 14.75
N GLN A 111 0.49 -7.59 15.16
CA GLN A 111 -0.47 -8.20 14.21
C GLN A 111 -1.76 -7.39 14.21
N TYR A 112 -1.99 -6.67 13.12
CA TYR A 112 -3.25 -5.94 12.96
C TYR A 112 -4.35 -6.88 12.49
N ASN A 113 -5.59 -6.47 12.66
CA ASN A 113 -6.73 -7.30 12.30
C ASN A 113 -7.00 -7.19 10.79
N LYS A 114 -6.96 -8.33 10.09
CA LYS A 114 -7.21 -8.36 8.65
C LYS A 114 -8.61 -7.87 8.29
N SER A 115 -9.57 -7.92 9.21
CA SER A 115 -10.92 -7.40 8.96
C SER A 115 -10.98 -5.88 8.92
N ASP A 116 -9.92 -5.19 9.36
CA ASP A 116 -9.83 -3.73 9.29
C ASP A 116 -9.17 -3.23 8.01
N VAL A 117 -8.77 -4.14 7.11
CA VAL A 117 -8.32 -3.80 5.77
C VAL A 117 -9.54 -3.44 4.94
N VAL A 118 -9.47 -2.34 4.19
CA VAL A 118 -10.59 -1.88 3.38
C VAL A 118 -10.19 -1.83 1.91
N ALA A 119 -10.94 -2.55 1.08
CA ALA A 119 -10.76 -2.56 -0.37
C ALA A 119 -11.74 -1.56 -1.00
N HIS A 120 -11.24 -0.84 -2.00
CA HIS A 120 -12.00 0.21 -2.68
C HIS A 120 -12.06 -0.04 -4.19
N ASN A 121 -13.14 0.41 -4.81
CA ASN A 121 -13.32 0.36 -6.28
C ASN A 121 -13.14 -1.04 -6.87
N GLY A 122 -13.52 -2.05 -6.11
CA GLY A 122 -13.50 -3.42 -6.62
C GLY A 122 -12.16 -4.15 -6.47
N PHE A 123 -11.24 -3.63 -5.67
CA PHE A 123 -10.01 -4.36 -5.37
C PHE A 123 -10.38 -5.72 -4.75
N LYS A 124 -9.88 -6.80 -5.32
CA LYS A 124 -10.23 -8.16 -4.87
C LYS A 124 -9.34 -8.61 -3.74
N TYR A 125 -9.76 -8.34 -2.52
CA TYR A 125 -8.98 -8.59 -1.32
C TYR A 125 -8.95 -10.07 -0.90
N ARG A 126 -10.07 -10.77 -1.02
CA ARG A 126 -10.20 -12.13 -0.50
C ARG A 126 -9.13 -13.11 -0.99
N GLN A 127 -8.70 -12.95 -2.23
CA GLN A 127 -7.69 -13.84 -2.81
C GLN A 127 -6.33 -13.74 -2.13
N TYR A 128 -6.11 -12.72 -1.30
CA TYR A 128 -4.85 -12.51 -0.60
C TYR A 128 -4.89 -12.99 0.86
N LEU A 129 -6.01 -13.51 1.32
CA LEU A 129 -6.15 -13.96 2.71
C LEU A 129 -5.41 -15.26 2.99
N THR A 130 -5.12 -16.06 1.97
CA THR A 130 -4.37 -17.32 2.10
C THR A 130 -3.17 -17.29 1.17
N ASP A 131 -2.11 -17.99 1.57
CA ASP A 131 -0.86 -18.01 0.79
C ASP A 131 -0.95 -18.79 -0.51
N ILE A 132 -1.82 -19.78 -0.57
CA ILE A 132 -1.91 -20.69 -1.70
C ILE A 132 -3.27 -20.64 -2.37
N GLY A 133 -4.05 -19.62 -2.07
CA GLY A 133 -5.37 -19.48 -2.64
C GLY A 133 -6.38 -20.49 -2.14
N VAL A 134 -6.02 -21.30 -1.16
CA VAL A 134 -6.94 -22.23 -0.53
C VAL A 134 -7.63 -21.51 0.61
N ASP A 135 -8.92 -21.40 0.48
CA ASP A 135 -9.73 -20.75 1.50
C ASP A 135 -10.08 -21.76 2.57
N THR A 136 -9.57 -21.54 3.75
CA THR A 136 -9.85 -22.41 4.88
C THR A 136 -10.77 -21.74 5.86
#